data_5309347e28da011dca9396eb17e7db48
#
_entry.id   5309347e28da011dca9396eb17e7db48
#
_cell.length_a   1.000
_cell.length_b   1.000
_cell.length_c   1.000
_cell.angle_alpha   90.00
_cell.angle_beta   90.00
_cell.angle_gamma   90.00
#
_symmetry.space_group_name_H-M   'P 1'
#
loop_
_entity.id
_entity.type
_entity.pdbx_description
1 polymer ?
#
loop_
_entity_poly.entity_id
_entity_poly.type
_entity_poly.pdbx_seq_one_letter_code
_entity_poly.pdbx_strand_id
1 'polypeptide(L)'
;MVITTKNINMQTPAYTITIGEIIDEFKKAKTRKDKKEVLEKHKGVVALQHLLRGTFDPKVQWTINEEPDYLKDVEAPEGAEPNTLYQEIPNCSIFVKGHPSSANLKPQRTKELLIQILESLGASEASLYMQMLKKKSKVTGLTSKLVLEVFPNMYKE
;
A
#
# COMPACT_ATOMS: atom_id res chain seq x y z
N MET A 1 20.45 19.05 18.76
CA MET A 1 20.29 18.58 18.21
C MET A 1 20.14 18.18 17.69
N VAL A 2 20.09 18.30 17.83
CA VAL A 2 19.80 17.71 17.24
C VAL A 2 19.61 17.33 16.55
N ILE A 3 19.42 17.43 16.69
CA ILE A 3 19.15 16.86 16.02
C ILE A 3 18.87 16.57 15.43
N THR A 4 18.78 16.70 15.43
CA THR A 4 18.43 16.22 14.80
C THR A 4 18.00 15.87 14.38
N THR A 5 17.76 15.91 14.56
CA THR A 5 17.30 15.39 14.14
C THR A 5 17.02 15.27 13.48
N LYS A 6 16.83 15.29 13.68
CA LYS A 6 16.53 15.01 12.89
C LYS A 6 16.67 14.43 12.16
N ASN A 7 16.84 14.17 12.26
CA ASN A 7 16.90 13.47 11.54
C ASN A 7 16.81 12.75 11.53
N ILE A 8 16.68 12.70 11.91
CA ILE A 8 16.39 12.00 11.88
C ILE A 8 16.01 11.37 11.55
N ASN A 9 15.86 11.40 11.71
CA ASN A 9 15.36 10.72 11.52
C ASN A 9 14.76 10.42 10.65
N MET A 10 14.97 10.59 10.33
CA MET A 10 14.44 9.97 9.13
C MET A 10 14.05 8.54 9.35
N GLN A 11 14.44 8.02 10.43
CA GLN A 11 14.02 6.68 10.82
C GLN A 11 12.55 6.67 11.20
N THR A 12 11.85 5.62 10.76
CA THR A 12 10.47 5.40 11.16
C THR A 12 10.43 5.06 12.64
N PRO A 13 9.82 5.88 13.47
CA PRO A 13 9.69 5.55 14.88
C PRO A 13 8.90 4.27 15.10
N ALA A 14 9.16 3.57 16.18
CA ALA A 14 8.46 2.32 16.50
C ALA A 14 6.94 2.52 16.61
N TYR A 15 6.51 3.72 16.97
CA TYR A 15 5.08 4.05 17.12
C TYR A 15 4.48 4.69 15.87
N THR A 16 5.22 4.72 14.75
CA THR A 16 4.68 5.25 13.50
C THR A 16 3.50 4.39 13.04
N ILE A 17 2.41 5.07 12.71
CA ILE A 17 1.20 4.39 12.25
C ILE A 17 1.49 3.65 10.93
N THR A 18 1.03 2.41 10.84
CA THR A 18 1.19 1.62 9.61
C THR A 18 0.09 1.98 8.61
N ILE A 19 0.31 1.60 7.34
CA ILE A 19 -0.73 1.79 6.32
C ILE A 19 -1.98 0.99 6.69
N GLY A 20 -1.80 -0.22 7.24
CA GLY A 20 -2.95 -1.01 7.72
C GLY A 20 -3.76 -0.28 8.79
N GLU A 21 -3.08 0.39 9.71
CA GLU A 21 -3.76 1.16 10.76
C GLU A 21 -4.48 2.39 10.21
N ILE A 22 -3.91 3.06 9.20
CA ILE A 22 -4.56 4.18 8.52
C ILE A 22 -5.86 3.71 7.87
N ILE A 23 -5.82 2.57 7.21
CA ILE A 23 -7.01 2.01 6.56
C ILE A 23 -8.05 1.58 7.61
N ASP A 24 -7.60 1.05 8.75
CA ASP A 24 -8.53 0.72 9.84
C ASP A 24 -9.22 1.97 10.39
N GLU A 25 -8.48 3.04 10.54
CA GLU A 25 -9.05 4.33 10.94
C GLU A 25 -10.09 4.80 9.92
N PHE A 26 -9.79 4.66 8.64
CA PHE A 26 -10.70 4.98 7.55
C PHE A 26 -11.98 4.14 7.64
N LYS A 27 -11.83 2.84 7.89
CA LYS A 27 -12.99 1.93 8.00
C LYS A 27 -13.89 2.29 9.18
N LYS A 28 -13.32 2.77 10.27
CA LYS A 28 -14.07 3.15 11.46
C LYS A 28 -14.81 4.47 11.30
N ALA A 29 -14.41 5.30 10.36
CA ALA A 29 -15.11 6.54 10.07
C ALA A 29 -16.48 6.21 9.47
N LYS A 30 -17.54 6.84 9.96
CA LYS A 30 -18.91 6.45 9.61
C LYS A 30 -19.48 7.21 8.42
N THR A 31 -19.06 8.46 8.23
CA THR A 31 -19.57 9.29 7.15
C THR A 31 -18.52 9.47 6.07
N ARG A 32 -18.98 9.84 4.86
CA ARG A 32 -18.08 10.16 3.77
C ARG A 32 -17.14 11.31 4.14
N LYS A 33 -17.67 12.31 4.83
CA LYS A 33 -16.87 13.44 5.29
C LYS A 33 -15.77 12.99 6.25
N ASP A 34 -16.10 12.14 7.22
CA ASP A 34 -15.13 11.64 8.19
C ASP A 34 -14.07 10.77 7.52
N LYS A 35 -14.47 9.95 6.55
CA LYS A 35 -13.54 9.14 5.77
C LYS A 35 -12.57 10.00 4.98
N LYS A 36 -13.08 11.06 4.38
CA LYS A 36 -12.27 12.02 3.64
C LYS A 36 -11.26 12.71 4.57
N GLU A 37 -11.68 13.06 5.77
CA GLU A 37 -10.80 13.68 6.78
C GLU A 37 -9.64 12.75 7.18
N VAL A 38 -9.88 11.44 7.26
CA VAL A 38 -8.81 10.48 7.54
C VAL A 38 -7.76 10.52 6.44
N LEU A 39 -8.18 10.53 5.17
CA LEU A 39 -7.23 10.63 4.07
C LEU A 39 -6.48 11.95 4.08
N GLU A 40 -7.16 13.05 4.39
CA GLU A 40 -6.49 14.35 4.46
C GLU A 40 -5.50 14.43 5.61
N LYS A 41 -5.83 13.84 6.74
CA LYS A 41 -4.94 13.78 7.90
C LYS A 41 -3.63 13.06 7.56
N HIS A 42 -3.69 12.03 6.72
CA HIS A 42 -2.53 11.24 6.33
C HIS A 42 -2.04 11.56 4.91
N LYS A 43 -2.40 12.72 4.41
CA LYS A 43 -2.09 13.13 3.04
C LYS A 43 -0.60 13.14 2.72
N GLY A 44 0.25 13.41 3.73
CA GLY A 44 1.68 13.43 3.55
C GLY A 44 2.37 12.07 3.52
N VAL A 45 1.63 10.99 3.72
CA VAL A 45 2.21 9.63 3.74
C VAL A 45 2.39 9.16 2.30
N VAL A 46 3.63 9.20 1.83
CA VAL A 46 3.97 8.90 0.42
C VAL A 46 3.59 7.48 0.02
N ALA A 47 3.84 6.51 0.91
CA ALA A 47 3.48 5.12 0.61
C ALA A 47 1.97 4.95 0.44
N LEU A 48 1.16 5.66 1.22
CA LEU A 48 -0.29 5.65 1.05
C LEU A 48 -0.69 6.23 -0.31
N GLN A 49 -0.06 7.33 -0.72
CA GLN A 49 -0.32 7.92 -2.03
C GLN A 49 -0.04 6.92 -3.14
N HIS A 50 1.09 6.22 -3.08
CA HIS A 50 1.44 5.22 -4.10
C HIS A 50 0.48 4.04 -4.09
N LEU A 51 0.05 3.60 -2.92
CA LEU A 51 -0.94 2.52 -2.81
C LEU A 51 -2.26 2.92 -3.49
N LEU A 52 -2.74 4.11 -3.20
CA LEU A 52 -3.99 4.61 -3.79
C LEU A 52 -3.85 4.79 -5.29
N ARG A 53 -2.74 5.34 -5.74
CA ARG A 53 -2.48 5.50 -7.16
C ARG A 53 -2.43 4.15 -7.86
N GLY A 54 -1.71 3.19 -7.30
CA GLY A 54 -1.63 1.84 -7.87
C GLY A 54 -2.97 1.15 -7.96
N THR A 55 -3.88 1.46 -7.03
CA THR A 55 -5.21 0.87 -7.01
C THR A 55 -6.14 1.52 -8.04
N PHE A 56 -6.09 2.85 -8.18
CA PHE A 56 -7.13 3.59 -8.90
C PHE A 56 -6.68 4.26 -10.19
N ASP A 57 -5.39 4.50 -10.39
CA ASP A 57 -4.90 5.15 -11.61
C ASP A 57 -5.06 4.22 -12.81
N PRO A 58 -5.89 4.57 -13.81
CA PRO A 58 -6.09 3.69 -14.96
C PRO A 58 -4.84 3.49 -15.82
N LYS A 59 -3.85 4.36 -15.68
CA LYS A 59 -2.59 4.21 -16.43
C LYS A 59 -1.65 3.19 -15.82
N VAL A 60 -1.84 2.86 -14.55
CA VAL A 60 -1.00 1.86 -13.88
C VAL A 60 -1.61 0.49 -14.15
N GLN A 61 -0.83 -0.37 -14.81
CA GLN A 61 -1.22 -1.75 -15.11
C GLN A 61 -0.24 -2.68 -14.42
N TRP A 62 -0.76 -3.76 -13.84
CA TRP A 62 0.07 -4.72 -13.09
C TRP A 62 0.20 -6.01 -13.89
N THR A 63 1.34 -6.70 -13.72
CA THR A 63 1.55 -8.01 -14.34
C THR A 63 0.85 -9.14 -13.60
N ILE A 64 0.43 -8.88 -12.38
CA ILE A 64 -0.29 -9.84 -11.53
C ILE A 64 -1.79 -9.59 -11.68
N ASN A 65 -2.54 -10.67 -11.93
CA ASN A 65 -4.00 -10.59 -12.08
C ASN A 65 -4.75 -11.54 -11.17
N GLU A 66 -4.05 -12.37 -10.40
CA GLU A 66 -4.70 -13.25 -9.43
C GLU A 66 -3.82 -13.42 -8.20
N GLU A 67 -4.48 -13.72 -7.08
CA GLU A 67 -3.77 -13.89 -5.81
C GLU A 67 -3.18 -15.30 -5.74
N PRO A 68 -1.86 -15.43 -5.47
CA PRO A 68 -1.25 -16.74 -5.28
C PRO A 68 -1.57 -17.29 -3.90
N ASP A 69 -1.37 -18.59 -3.71
CA ASP A 69 -1.42 -19.17 -2.38
C ASP A 69 -0.16 -18.78 -1.62
N TYR A 70 -0.34 -18.31 -0.39
CA TYR A 70 0.76 -17.95 0.48
C TYR A 70 0.31 -18.08 1.94
N LEU A 71 1.28 -18.12 2.86
CA LEU A 71 1.00 -18.23 4.29
C LEU A 71 0.44 -16.91 4.81
N LYS A 72 -0.85 -16.92 5.20
CA LYS A 72 -1.57 -15.70 5.60
C LYS A 72 -1.55 -15.43 7.09
N ASP A 73 -1.43 -16.45 7.88
CA ASP A 73 -1.59 -16.37 9.33
C ASP A 73 -0.26 -16.56 10.04
N VAL A 74 0.68 -15.68 9.73
CA VAL A 74 1.89 -15.63 10.55
C VAL A 74 1.49 -14.92 11.83
N GLU A 75 1.38 -15.68 12.91
CA GLU A 75 1.02 -15.14 14.21
C GLU A 75 2.19 -14.36 14.79
N ALA A 76 2.36 -13.17 14.30
CA ALA A 76 3.28 -12.23 14.92
C ALA A 76 2.46 -11.14 15.60
N PRO A 77 2.87 -10.67 16.78
CA PRO A 77 2.24 -9.52 17.38
C PRO A 77 2.29 -8.35 16.40
N GLU A 78 1.26 -7.51 16.43
CA GLU A 78 1.22 -6.33 15.57
C GLU A 78 2.50 -5.52 15.74
N GLY A 79 3.10 -5.14 14.62
CA GLY A 79 4.37 -4.41 14.61
C GLY A 79 5.61 -5.30 14.63
N ALA A 80 5.44 -6.61 14.74
CA ALA A 80 6.56 -7.56 14.75
C ALA A 80 6.73 -8.27 13.40
N GLU A 81 5.96 -7.89 12.38
CA GLU A 81 6.11 -8.43 11.05
C GLU A 81 7.49 -8.06 10.48
N PRO A 82 8.13 -8.95 9.71
CA PRO A 82 9.45 -8.67 9.15
C PRO A 82 9.48 -7.43 8.24
N ASN A 83 8.32 -7.06 7.68
CA ASN A 83 8.26 -5.99 6.70
C ASN A 83 6.94 -5.21 6.78
N THR A 84 6.92 -4.05 6.16
CA THR A 84 5.73 -3.18 6.11
C THR A 84 5.53 -2.66 4.69
N LEU A 85 4.34 -2.13 4.42
CA LEU A 85 4.08 -1.47 3.14
C LEU A 85 4.98 -0.25 2.92
N TYR A 86 5.44 0.40 3.98
CA TYR A 86 6.42 1.48 3.82
C TYR A 86 7.68 1.01 3.10
N GLN A 87 8.08 -0.23 3.32
CA GLN A 87 9.27 -0.82 2.71
C GLN A 87 8.96 -1.43 1.35
N GLU A 88 7.80 -2.06 1.18
CA GLU A 88 7.48 -2.78 -0.05
C GLU A 88 6.89 -1.93 -1.17
N ILE A 89 6.12 -0.90 -0.84
CA ILE A 89 5.54 -0.05 -1.88
C ILE A 89 6.58 0.56 -2.81
N PRO A 90 7.73 1.08 -2.32
CA PRO A 90 8.76 1.60 -3.24
C PRO A 90 9.30 0.57 -4.23
N ASN A 91 9.20 -0.71 -3.90
CA ASN A 91 9.72 -1.81 -4.75
C ASN A 91 8.67 -2.41 -5.67
N CYS A 92 7.45 -1.89 -5.68
CA CYS A 92 6.34 -2.50 -6.43
C CYS A 92 6.50 -2.38 -7.95
N SER A 93 7.46 -1.58 -8.43
CA SER A 93 7.69 -1.42 -9.87
C SER A 93 8.02 -2.73 -10.59
N ILE A 94 8.52 -3.74 -9.87
CA ILE A 94 8.79 -5.05 -10.46
C ILE A 94 7.51 -5.75 -10.98
N PHE A 95 6.34 -5.27 -10.55
CA PHE A 95 5.05 -5.81 -10.98
C PHE A 95 4.31 -4.87 -11.94
N VAL A 96 4.89 -3.72 -12.28
CA VAL A 96 4.25 -2.75 -13.19
C VAL A 96 4.46 -3.21 -14.63
N LYS A 97 3.36 -3.40 -15.35
CA LYS A 97 3.40 -3.79 -16.75
C LYS A 97 4.05 -2.67 -17.58
N GLY A 98 5.02 -3.05 -18.39
CA GLY A 98 5.75 -2.10 -19.22
C GLY A 98 6.92 -1.39 -18.54
N HIS A 99 7.12 -1.63 -17.26
CA HIS A 99 8.25 -1.04 -16.53
C HIS A 99 9.53 -1.85 -16.79
N PRO A 100 10.70 -1.20 -16.93
CA PRO A 100 11.95 -1.94 -17.13
C PRO A 100 12.22 -3.00 -16.05
N SER A 101 11.85 -2.74 -14.81
CA SER A 101 12.07 -3.69 -13.71
C SER A 101 11.29 -4.99 -13.88
N SER A 102 10.15 -4.96 -14.60
CA SER A 102 9.31 -6.15 -14.80
C SER A 102 9.59 -6.83 -16.13
N ALA A 103 10.26 -6.16 -17.07
CA ALA A 103 10.37 -6.58 -18.45
C ALA A 103 11.05 -7.94 -18.61
N ASN A 104 12.03 -8.26 -17.77
CA ASN A 104 12.80 -9.50 -17.89
C ASN A 104 12.41 -10.55 -16.86
N LEU A 105 11.34 -10.33 -16.10
CA LEU A 105 10.90 -11.30 -15.11
C LEU A 105 9.99 -12.33 -15.76
N LYS A 106 10.33 -13.60 -15.59
CA LYS A 106 9.49 -14.70 -16.03
C LYS A 106 8.30 -14.84 -15.07
N PRO A 107 7.14 -15.33 -15.55
CA PRO A 107 5.95 -15.46 -14.70
C PRO A 107 6.21 -16.23 -13.40
N GLN A 108 6.99 -17.30 -13.46
CA GLN A 108 7.30 -18.09 -12.25
C GLN A 108 8.09 -17.26 -11.23
N ARG A 109 9.09 -16.50 -11.69
CA ARG A 109 9.88 -15.67 -10.80
C ARG A 109 9.05 -14.52 -10.22
N THR A 110 8.19 -13.93 -11.04
CA THR A 110 7.26 -12.89 -10.60
C THR A 110 6.38 -13.41 -9.46
N LYS A 111 5.84 -14.62 -9.62
CA LYS A 111 5.00 -15.24 -8.59
C LYS A 111 5.78 -15.50 -7.31
N GLU A 112 7.01 -16.00 -7.41
CA GLU A 112 7.86 -16.27 -6.26
C GLU A 112 8.15 -15.00 -5.47
N LEU A 113 8.48 -13.91 -6.17
CA LEU A 113 8.75 -12.63 -5.52
C LEU A 113 7.50 -12.09 -4.82
N LEU A 114 6.35 -12.23 -5.45
CA LEU A 114 5.09 -11.79 -4.85
C LEU A 114 4.79 -12.56 -3.57
N ILE A 115 4.96 -13.88 -3.59
CA ILE A 115 4.73 -14.71 -2.42
C ILE A 115 5.66 -14.28 -1.28
N GLN A 116 6.93 -14.04 -1.56
CA GLN A 116 7.87 -13.57 -0.54
C GLN A 116 7.43 -12.25 0.09
N ILE A 117 6.96 -11.32 -0.74
CA ILE A 117 6.49 -10.03 -0.23
C ILE A 117 5.26 -10.21 0.65
N LEU A 118 4.27 -10.97 0.18
CA LEU A 118 3.03 -11.16 0.90
C LEU A 118 3.26 -11.87 2.25
N GLU A 119 4.16 -12.84 2.28
CA GLU A 119 4.47 -13.57 3.52
C GLU A 119 5.27 -12.75 4.50
N SER A 120 5.93 -11.67 4.03
CA SER A 120 6.68 -10.77 4.92
C SER A 120 5.81 -9.70 5.55
N LEU A 121 4.64 -9.43 4.99
CA LEU A 121 3.72 -8.39 5.46
C LEU A 121 2.72 -8.97 6.46
N GLY A 122 2.23 -8.13 7.38
CA GLY A 122 1.10 -8.51 8.21
C GLY A 122 -0.13 -8.75 7.34
N ALA A 123 -1.08 -9.55 7.83
CA ALA A 123 -2.23 -9.99 7.05
C ALA A 123 -3.02 -8.84 6.43
N SER A 124 -3.25 -7.76 7.19
CA SER A 124 -4.00 -6.62 6.69
C SER A 124 -3.27 -5.88 5.58
N GLU A 125 -1.96 -5.72 5.72
CA GLU A 125 -1.16 -5.03 4.70
C GLU A 125 -0.95 -5.90 3.46
N ALA A 126 -0.80 -7.20 3.62
CA ALA A 126 -0.74 -8.14 2.49
C ALA A 126 -2.03 -8.06 1.68
N SER A 127 -3.17 -8.01 2.35
CA SER A 127 -4.46 -7.86 1.67
C SER A 127 -4.55 -6.55 0.88
N LEU A 128 -4.09 -5.45 1.46
CA LEU A 128 -4.07 -4.15 0.77
C LEU A 128 -3.16 -4.18 -0.46
N TYR A 129 -2.01 -4.83 -0.34
CA TYR A 129 -1.09 -4.97 -1.47
C TYR A 129 -1.75 -5.71 -2.63
N MET A 130 -2.43 -6.82 -2.32
CA MET A 130 -3.15 -7.57 -3.35
C MET A 130 -4.32 -6.79 -3.95
N GLN A 131 -5.04 -6.02 -3.14
CA GLN A 131 -6.11 -5.16 -3.66
C GLN A 131 -5.55 -4.15 -4.67
N MET A 132 -4.38 -3.59 -4.39
CA MET A 132 -3.70 -2.69 -5.31
C MET A 132 -3.37 -3.40 -6.63
N LEU A 133 -2.76 -4.58 -6.56
CA LEU A 133 -2.36 -5.32 -7.75
C LEU A 133 -3.56 -5.74 -8.59
N LYS A 134 -4.67 -6.06 -7.94
CA LYS A 134 -5.92 -6.42 -8.64
C LYS A 134 -6.72 -5.20 -9.08
N LYS A 135 -6.32 -4.00 -8.65
CA LYS A 135 -7.00 -2.74 -8.91
C LYS A 135 -8.46 -2.78 -8.45
N LYS A 136 -8.68 -3.43 -7.31
CA LYS A 136 -10.03 -3.56 -6.71
C LYS A 136 -9.92 -3.34 -5.21
N SER A 137 -10.33 -2.16 -4.76
CA SER A 137 -10.42 -1.88 -3.34
C SER A 137 -11.58 -2.63 -2.72
N LYS A 138 -11.34 -3.28 -1.60
CA LYS A 138 -12.39 -3.91 -0.78
C LYS A 138 -12.74 -3.07 0.44
N VAL A 139 -12.14 -1.88 0.54
CA VAL A 139 -12.39 -0.99 1.68
C VAL A 139 -13.65 -0.18 1.40
N THR A 140 -14.67 -0.37 2.22
CA THR A 140 -15.95 0.31 2.04
C THR A 140 -15.76 1.83 2.06
N GLY A 141 -16.29 2.50 1.04
CA GLY A 141 -16.21 3.94 0.93
C GLY A 141 -14.93 4.47 0.29
N LEU A 142 -13.92 3.62 0.10
CA LEU A 142 -12.69 4.05 -0.56
C LEU A 142 -12.87 3.88 -2.07
N THR A 143 -13.10 5.01 -2.74
CA THR A 143 -13.40 5.03 -4.18
C THR A 143 -12.45 5.99 -4.89
N SER A 144 -12.33 5.82 -6.21
CA SER A 144 -11.53 6.72 -7.03
C SER A 144 -11.99 8.17 -6.88
N LYS A 145 -13.29 8.38 -6.85
CA LYS A 145 -13.84 9.74 -6.70
C LYS A 145 -13.40 10.38 -5.38
N LEU A 146 -13.49 9.65 -4.29
CA LEU A 146 -13.07 10.17 -2.99
C LEU A 146 -11.57 10.46 -2.96
N VAL A 147 -10.78 9.56 -3.52
CA VAL A 147 -9.33 9.73 -3.59
C VAL A 147 -8.98 11.00 -4.37
N LEU A 148 -9.64 11.25 -5.50
CA LEU A 148 -9.37 12.44 -6.30
C LEU A 148 -9.87 13.72 -5.63
N GLU A 149 -10.84 13.66 -4.73
CA GLU A 149 -11.23 14.83 -3.94
C GLU A 149 -10.12 15.24 -2.96
N VAL A 150 -9.40 14.27 -2.43
CA VAL A 150 -8.28 14.53 -1.51
C VAL A 150 -6.98 14.82 -2.26
N PHE A 151 -6.76 14.11 -3.36
CA PHE A 151 -5.54 14.19 -4.16
C PHE A 151 -5.89 14.53 -5.62
N PRO A 152 -6.33 15.76 -5.91
CA PRO A 152 -6.90 16.08 -7.23
C PRO A 152 -5.94 15.95 -8.40
N ASN A 153 -4.64 15.97 -8.15
CA ASN A 153 -3.62 15.88 -9.20
C ASN A 153 -2.91 14.54 -9.24
N MET A 154 -3.38 13.56 -8.48
CA MET A 154 -2.70 12.26 -8.38
C MET A 154 -2.74 11.49 -9.69
N TYR A 155 -3.89 11.51 -10.37
CA TYR A 155 -4.06 10.84 -11.67
C TYR A 155 -5.33 11.39 -12.34
N LYS A 156 -5.54 10.99 -13.59
CA LYS A 156 -6.75 11.33 -14.33
C LYS A 156 -7.54 10.06 -14.61
N GLU A 157 -8.83 10.12 -14.36
CA GLU A 157 -9.73 9.02 -14.70
C GLU A 157 -9.93 8.84 -16.20
#